data_ca0089154ea0c8baed759e403b8c33c2
#
_entry.id   ca0089154ea0c8baed759e403b8c33c2
#
_cell.length_a   1.000
_cell.length_b   1.000
_cell.length_c   1.000
_cell.angle_alpha   90.00
_cell.angle_beta   90.00
_cell.angle_gamma   90.00
#
_symmetry.space_group_name_H-M   'P 1'
#
loop_
_entity.id
_entity.type
_entity.pdbx_description
1 polymer ?
#
loop_
_entity_poly.entity_id
_entity_poly.type
_entity_poly.pdbx_seq_one_letter_code
_entity_poly.pdbx_strand_id
1 'polypeptide(L)'
;MIANFMILIFFFGGGLTTLYTSYTIVLITMLSIAILLYVLVPKDLFENNLKPQPYIYKLADYIALAGITASIVLTILTIRRLGLTFTCAASLMASLGTSLIIAGYIAKRIDSFIEDVDMFFPVFIRSYGMHLKVTPNMAEALEPLLITELGKLKKPITNLYSRLVNGSDPQVSWRLFAAETRSELAKRAVKMFIDTVENGGDPAITGASLSDHYNELARLRRRKFQIGKTFETTTYLMHGAATLIVVFIVLLKQKFSLVLSTVQAMMPAQIGIFIFTPGITEASTWVSSLFLFILAVINAFCIRRAVPSSKRLLYYYLGVLLIITSIGILADEFLMNYMLGSAVKELFKIVGTLPT
;
A
#
# COMPACT_ATOMS: atom_id res chain seq x y z
N MET A 1 18.64 -2.37 -11.63
CA MET A 1 20.01 -2.38 -12.18
C MET A 1 20.63 -0.99 -12.21
N ILE A 2 20.05 -0.01 -12.90
CA ILE A 2 20.60 1.38 -13.00
C ILE A 2 20.80 2.03 -11.62
N ALA A 3 19.85 1.87 -10.69
CA ALA A 3 19.95 2.39 -9.34
C ALA A 3 21.20 1.86 -8.58
N ASN A 4 21.44 0.56 -8.66
CA ASN A 4 22.58 -0.07 -8.00
C ASN A 4 23.92 0.36 -8.61
N PHE A 5 23.96 0.59 -9.91
CA PHE A 5 25.13 1.08 -10.60
C PHE A 5 25.47 2.53 -10.22
N MET A 6 24.45 3.38 -10.12
CA MET A 6 24.62 4.78 -9.67
C MET A 6 25.05 4.89 -8.20
N ILE A 7 24.56 4.00 -7.34
CA ILE A 7 24.98 3.93 -5.94
C ILE A 7 26.44 3.48 -5.84
N LEU A 8 26.88 2.59 -6.73
CA LEU A 8 28.27 2.15 -6.81
C LEU A 8 29.22 3.28 -7.22
N ILE A 9 28.80 4.14 -8.14
CA ILE A 9 29.55 5.36 -8.52
C ILE A 9 29.70 6.31 -7.34
N PHE A 10 28.64 6.45 -6.52
CA PHE A 10 28.72 7.23 -5.28
C PHE A 10 29.78 6.66 -4.31
N PHE A 11 29.89 5.33 -4.22
CA PHE A 11 30.88 4.69 -3.35
C PHE A 11 32.31 4.98 -3.80
N PHE A 12 32.60 4.91 -5.11
CA PHE A 12 33.98 4.99 -5.63
C PHE A 12 34.55 6.41 -5.84
N GLY A 13 33.81 7.47 -5.74
CA GLY A 13 34.41 8.79 -5.93
C GLY A 13 33.45 9.97 -5.93
N GLY A 14 32.20 9.72 -5.62
CA GLY A 14 31.19 10.78 -5.66
C GLY A 14 31.01 11.48 -4.32
N GLY A 15 30.97 12.81 -4.36
CA GLY A 15 30.50 13.64 -3.24
C GLY A 15 28.99 13.57 -3.06
N LEU A 16 28.44 14.40 -2.17
CA LEU A 16 26.97 14.53 -1.96
C LEU A 16 26.20 14.81 -3.26
N THR A 17 26.79 15.56 -4.18
CA THR A 17 26.20 15.90 -5.48
C THR A 17 25.89 14.67 -6.32
N THR A 18 26.78 13.68 -6.36
CA THR A 18 26.57 12.42 -7.10
C THR A 18 25.51 11.55 -6.45
N LEU A 19 25.38 11.58 -5.12
CA LEU A 19 24.31 10.90 -4.40
C LEU A 19 22.96 11.54 -4.72
N TYR A 20 22.85 12.87 -4.69
CA TYR A 20 21.63 13.57 -5.06
C TYR A 20 21.22 13.30 -6.51
N THR A 21 22.17 13.40 -7.45
CA THR A 21 21.88 13.15 -8.87
C THR A 21 21.44 11.71 -9.12
N SER A 22 22.07 10.71 -8.48
CA SER A 22 21.66 9.32 -8.63
C SER A 22 20.26 9.04 -8.08
N TYR A 23 19.94 9.55 -6.89
CA TYR A 23 18.60 9.38 -6.32
C TYR A 23 17.52 10.11 -7.11
N THR A 24 17.81 11.33 -7.60
CA THR A 24 16.85 12.06 -8.43
C THR A 24 16.55 11.34 -9.75
N ILE A 25 17.56 10.77 -10.41
CA ILE A 25 17.36 9.98 -11.64
C ILE A 25 16.49 8.76 -11.37
N VAL A 26 16.74 8.01 -10.26
CA VAL A 26 15.95 6.85 -9.89
C VAL A 26 14.50 7.24 -9.57
N LEU A 27 14.29 8.32 -8.81
CA LEU A 27 12.95 8.81 -8.49
C LEU A 27 12.19 9.25 -9.75
N ILE A 28 12.85 9.95 -10.68
CA ILE A 28 12.23 10.37 -11.95
C ILE A 28 11.82 9.14 -12.78
N THR A 29 12.68 8.13 -12.88
CA THR A 29 12.36 6.89 -13.60
C THR A 29 11.22 6.13 -12.95
N MET A 30 11.19 6.01 -11.62
CA MET A 30 10.10 5.37 -10.88
C MET A 30 8.79 6.17 -11.01
N LEU A 31 8.86 7.49 -10.97
CA LEU A 31 7.70 8.35 -11.15
C LEU A 31 7.12 8.21 -12.57
N SER A 32 7.98 8.15 -13.59
CA SER A 32 7.52 7.93 -14.97
C SER A 32 6.84 6.58 -15.16
N ILE A 33 7.35 5.52 -14.54
CA ILE A 33 6.69 4.20 -14.51
C ILE A 33 5.35 4.27 -13.78
N ALA A 34 5.28 4.96 -12.65
CA ALA A 34 4.03 5.15 -11.90
C ALA A 34 2.97 5.91 -12.73
N ILE A 35 3.36 6.95 -13.45
CA ILE A 35 2.49 7.70 -14.38
C ILE A 35 2.02 6.78 -15.51
N LEU A 36 2.92 6.02 -16.11
CA LEU A 36 2.59 5.07 -17.19
C LEU A 36 1.58 4.03 -16.68
N LEU A 37 1.77 3.45 -15.51
CA LEU A 37 0.79 2.55 -14.90
C LEU A 37 -0.54 3.24 -14.61
N TYR A 38 -0.51 4.49 -14.17
CA TYR A 38 -1.73 5.26 -13.92
C TYR A 38 -2.54 5.50 -15.20
N VAL A 39 -1.89 5.72 -16.32
CA VAL A 39 -2.53 5.96 -17.63
C VAL A 39 -3.00 4.65 -18.28
N LEU A 40 -2.14 3.62 -18.30
CA LEU A 40 -2.43 2.36 -19.01
C LEU A 40 -3.42 1.46 -18.28
N VAL A 41 -3.37 1.44 -16.93
CA VAL A 41 -4.26 0.57 -16.16
C VAL A 41 -5.64 1.23 -16.02
N PRO A 42 -6.72 0.64 -16.54
CA PRO A 42 -8.06 1.22 -16.46
C PRO A 42 -8.49 1.40 -14.99
N LYS A 43 -9.28 2.46 -14.75
CA LYS A 43 -9.85 2.73 -13.42
C LYS A 43 -10.86 1.63 -13.08
N ASP A 44 -10.55 0.80 -12.10
CA ASP A 44 -11.53 -0.11 -11.54
C ASP A 44 -12.43 0.66 -10.57
N LEU A 45 -13.70 0.62 -10.87
CA LEU A 45 -14.74 1.06 -9.96
C LEU A 45 -15.08 -0.14 -9.06
N PHE A 46 -14.22 -0.37 -8.03
CA PHE A 46 -14.39 -1.49 -7.11
C PHE A 46 -15.51 -1.21 -6.11
N GLU A 47 -15.48 -0.04 -5.50
CA GLU A 47 -16.42 0.40 -4.48
C GLU A 47 -17.40 1.44 -5.02
N ASN A 48 -18.69 1.30 -4.68
CA ASN A 48 -19.69 2.31 -5.04
C ASN A 48 -19.62 3.55 -4.12
N ASN A 49 -20.00 4.70 -4.66
CA ASN A 49 -20.01 5.99 -3.93
C ASN A 49 -21.41 6.36 -3.38
N LEU A 50 -22.35 5.40 -3.30
CA LEU A 50 -23.68 5.67 -2.78
C LEU A 50 -23.65 5.92 -1.26
N LYS A 51 -24.45 6.84 -0.78
CA LYS A 51 -24.68 7.08 0.66
C LYS A 51 -25.80 6.15 1.16
N PRO A 52 -25.77 5.70 2.44
CA PRO A 52 -24.86 6.12 3.51
C PRO A 52 -23.51 5.40 3.49
N GLN A 53 -22.42 6.17 3.62
CA GLN A 53 -21.10 5.57 3.82
C GLN A 53 -20.98 5.05 5.26
N PRO A 54 -20.36 3.87 5.48
CA PRO A 54 -20.21 3.34 6.82
C PRO A 54 -19.29 4.22 7.68
N TYR A 55 -19.65 4.36 8.95
CA TYR A 55 -18.86 5.10 9.96
C TYR A 55 -17.40 4.60 10.04
N ILE A 56 -17.19 3.34 9.75
CA ILE A 56 -15.87 2.67 9.74
C ILE A 56 -14.85 3.39 8.82
N TYR A 57 -15.30 4.03 7.74
CA TYR A 57 -14.40 4.81 6.88
C TYR A 57 -13.84 6.06 7.54
N LYS A 58 -14.68 6.78 8.27
CA LYS A 58 -14.23 7.95 9.03
C LYS A 58 -13.26 7.53 10.14
N LEU A 59 -13.55 6.39 10.78
CA LEU A 59 -12.68 5.82 11.80
C LEU A 59 -11.28 5.49 11.25
N ALA A 60 -11.18 4.86 10.07
CA ALA A 60 -9.90 4.57 9.44
C ALA A 60 -9.10 5.85 9.11
N ASP A 61 -9.77 6.89 8.60
CA ASP A 61 -9.14 8.18 8.29
C ASP A 61 -8.67 8.90 9.57
N TYR A 62 -9.45 8.85 10.67
CA TYR A 62 -9.04 9.41 11.98
C TYR A 62 -7.86 8.65 12.59
N ILE A 63 -7.85 7.31 12.53
CA ILE A 63 -6.72 6.50 13.01
C ILE A 63 -5.45 6.79 12.21
N ALA A 64 -5.55 6.93 10.89
CA ALA A 64 -4.41 7.31 10.06
C ALA A 64 -3.86 8.69 10.46
N LEU A 65 -4.74 9.68 10.63
CA LEU A 65 -4.34 11.03 11.02
C LEU A 65 -3.72 11.07 12.43
N ALA A 66 -4.34 10.41 13.41
CA ALA A 66 -3.81 10.30 14.77
C ALA A 66 -2.45 9.59 14.79
N GLY A 67 -2.28 8.55 13.94
CA GLY A 67 -1.02 7.84 13.80
C GLY A 67 0.09 8.70 13.20
N ILE A 68 -0.22 9.53 12.20
CA ILE A 68 0.73 10.48 11.61
C ILE A 68 1.18 11.50 12.66
N THR A 69 0.26 12.08 13.43
CA THR A 69 0.61 13.05 14.49
C THR A 69 1.45 12.41 15.59
N ALA A 70 1.09 11.21 16.05
CA ALA A 70 1.85 10.48 17.06
C ALA A 70 3.27 10.12 16.57
N SER A 71 3.43 9.74 15.31
CA SER A 71 4.75 9.42 14.75
C SER A 71 5.64 10.65 14.62
N ILE A 72 5.10 11.83 14.29
CA ILE A 72 5.85 13.08 14.26
C ILE A 72 6.37 13.43 15.67
N VAL A 73 5.50 13.31 16.68
CA VAL A 73 5.90 13.58 18.09
C VAL A 73 6.99 12.61 18.53
N LEU A 74 6.84 11.31 18.24
CA LEU A 74 7.83 10.30 18.58
C LEU A 74 9.18 10.59 17.90
N THR A 75 9.15 11.03 16.65
CA THR A 75 10.36 11.38 15.90
C THR A 75 11.09 12.57 16.51
N ILE A 76 10.38 13.62 16.93
CA ILE A 76 10.98 14.76 17.60
C ILE A 76 11.65 14.33 18.91
N LEU A 77 11.03 13.42 19.66
CA LEU A 77 11.60 12.88 20.90
C LEU A 77 12.84 12.01 20.64
N THR A 78 12.83 11.20 19.59
CA THR A 78 13.99 10.36 19.22
C THR A 78 15.16 11.19 18.70
N ILE A 79 14.92 12.24 17.90
CA ILE A 79 15.95 13.18 17.44
C ILE A 79 16.64 13.86 18.63
N ARG A 80 15.86 14.27 19.64
CA ARG A 80 16.43 14.90 20.85
C ARG A 80 17.31 13.96 21.68
N ARG A 81 17.05 12.63 21.65
CA ARG A 81 17.81 11.63 22.43
C ARG A 81 19.00 11.04 21.68
N LEU A 82 18.83 10.72 20.42
CA LEU A 82 19.78 9.91 19.62
C LEU A 82 20.48 10.73 18.51
N GLY A 83 20.07 11.98 18.31
CA GLY A 83 20.53 12.77 17.17
C GLY A 83 19.98 12.28 15.84
N LEU A 84 20.56 12.79 14.76
CA LEU A 84 20.14 12.55 13.38
C LEU A 84 20.77 11.25 12.81
N THR A 85 20.34 10.10 13.32
CA THR A 85 20.86 8.77 12.96
C THR A 85 19.89 7.94 12.11
N PHE A 86 20.36 6.84 11.52
CA PHE A 86 19.50 5.88 10.81
C PHE A 86 18.45 5.25 11.74
N THR A 87 18.79 5.00 13.00
CA THR A 87 17.82 4.51 14.01
C THR A 87 16.65 5.47 14.20
N CYS A 88 16.87 6.78 14.14
CA CYS A 88 15.82 7.78 14.19
C CYS A 88 14.90 7.70 12.97
N ALA A 89 15.46 7.57 11.77
CA ALA A 89 14.67 7.37 10.55
C ALA A 89 13.86 6.06 10.57
N ALA A 90 14.47 4.97 11.06
CA ALA A 90 13.79 3.68 11.24
C ALA A 90 12.62 3.78 12.22
N SER A 91 12.80 4.45 13.36
CA SER A 91 11.71 4.64 14.34
C SER A 91 10.53 5.44 13.79
N LEU A 92 10.81 6.47 12.99
CA LEU A 92 9.79 7.24 12.27
C LEU A 92 9.00 6.35 11.29
N MET A 93 9.72 5.61 10.46
CA MET A 93 9.10 4.73 9.47
C MET A 93 8.32 3.59 10.11
N ALA A 94 8.82 3.02 11.22
CA ALA A 94 8.11 2.00 12.00
C ALA A 94 6.81 2.52 12.59
N SER A 95 6.84 3.67 13.26
CA SER A 95 5.67 4.25 13.91
C SER A 95 4.61 4.71 12.89
N LEU A 96 5.02 5.33 11.79
CA LEU A 96 4.12 5.65 10.67
C LEU A 96 3.57 4.37 10.03
N GLY A 97 4.43 3.39 9.77
CA GLY A 97 4.03 2.13 9.14
C GLY A 97 3.01 1.37 9.96
N THR A 98 3.21 1.22 11.28
CA THR A 98 2.28 0.50 12.16
C THR A 98 0.92 1.17 12.22
N SER A 99 0.86 2.49 12.35
CA SER A 99 -0.39 3.25 12.39
C SER A 99 -1.17 3.14 11.07
N LEU A 100 -0.48 3.21 9.94
CA LEU A 100 -1.09 3.08 8.62
C LEU A 100 -1.57 1.65 8.34
N ILE A 101 -0.89 0.62 8.84
CA ILE A 101 -1.37 -0.77 8.73
C ILE A 101 -2.67 -0.95 9.50
N ILE A 102 -2.78 -0.41 10.72
CA ILE A 102 -4.01 -0.51 11.52
C ILE A 102 -5.18 0.14 10.77
N ALA A 103 -4.99 1.36 10.25
CA ALA A 103 -5.99 2.05 9.45
C ALA A 103 -6.35 1.29 8.16
N GLY A 104 -5.34 0.76 7.47
CA GLY A 104 -5.50 -0.01 6.24
C GLY A 104 -6.13 -1.39 6.43
N TYR A 105 -5.93 -2.03 7.60
CA TYR A 105 -6.57 -3.30 7.93
C TYR A 105 -8.10 -3.18 8.03
N ILE A 106 -8.58 -2.04 8.51
CA ILE A 106 -10.01 -1.72 8.51
C ILE A 106 -10.54 -1.63 7.08
N ALA A 107 -9.81 -0.98 6.18
CA ALA A 107 -10.17 -0.92 4.77
C ALA A 107 -10.20 -2.31 4.10
N LYS A 108 -9.25 -3.18 4.43
CA LYS A 108 -9.18 -4.55 3.92
C LYS A 108 -10.40 -5.39 4.27
N ARG A 109 -10.99 -5.20 5.45
CA ARG A 109 -12.25 -5.88 5.84
C ARG A 109 -13.42 -5.49 4.92
N ILE A 110 -13.43 -4.26 4.46
CA ILE A 110 -14.48 -3.78 3.55
C ILE A 110 -14.29 -4.36 2.16
N ASP A 111 -13.05 -4.43 1.68
CA ASP A 111 -12.75 -5.04 0.38
C ASP A 111 -13.12 -6.53 0.38
N SER A 112 -12.84 -7.28 1.47
CA SER A 112 -13.29 -8.66 1.63
C SER A 112 -14.83 -8.79 1.67
N PHE A 113 -15.54 -7.78 2.20
CA PHE A 113 -17.00 -7.77 2.14
C PHE A 113 -17.51 -7.63 0.69
N ILE A 114 -16.91 -6.74 -0.10
CA ILE A 114 -17.27 -6.52 -1.50
C ILE A 114 -16.98 -7.78 -2.35
N GLU A 115 -15.85 -8.43 -2.10
CA GLU A 115 -15.50 -9.69 -2.78
C GLU A 115 -16.53 -10.80 -2.53
N ASP A 116 -16.97 -10.96 -1.28
CA ASP A 116 -18.03 -11.93 -0.93
C ASP A 116 -19.35 -11.57 -1.60
N VAL A 117 -19.74 -10.29 -1.59
CA VAL A 117 -20.93 -9.83 -2.30
C VAL A 117 -20.85 -10.15 -3.79
N ASP A 118 -19.73 -9.83 -4.43
CA ASP A 118 -19.53 -10.07 -5.85
C ASP A 118 -19.54 -11.57 -6.22
N MET A 119 -19.24 -12.45 -5.26
CA MET A 119 -19.31 -13.89 -5.45
C MET A 119 -20.75 -14.42 -5.50
N PHE A 120 -21.60 -13.94 -4.62
CA PHE A 120 -22.97 -14.45 -4.48
C PHE A 120 -24.00 -13.67 -5.30
N PHE A 121 -23.69 -12.46 -5.73
CA PHE A 121 -24.62 -11.59 -6.45
C PHE A 121 -25.15 -12.19 -7.77
N PRO A 122 -24.38 -12.89 -8.61
CA PRO A 122 -24.89 -13.52 -9.83
C PRO A 122 -25.98 -14.56 -9.54
N VAL A 123 -25.78 -15.36 -8.50
CA VAL A 123 -26.77 -16.38 -8.07
C VAL A 123 -28.04 -15.68 -7.57
N PHE A 124 -27.90 -14.64 -6.77
CA PHE A 124 -29.00 -13.83 -6.26
C PHE A 124 -29.85 -13.25 -7.39
N ILE A 125 -29.25 -12.52 -8.35
CA ILE A 125 -30.01 -11.81 -9.39
C ILE A 125 -30.73 -12.78 -10.36
N ARG A 126 -30.08 -13.93 -10.65
CA ARG A 126 -30.70 -14.99 -11.46
C ARG A 126 -31.92 -15.58 -10.77
N SER A 127 -31.76 -16.01 -9.51
CA SER A 127 -32.84 -16.64 -8.74
C SER A 127 -33.95 -15.64 -8.49
N TYR A 128 -33.66 -14.41 -8.17
CA TYR A 128 -34.65 -13.35 -7.98
C TYR A 128 -35.47 -13.11 -9.25
N GLY A 129 -34.81 -13.02 -10.41
CA GLY A 129 -35.51 -12.86 -11.70
C GLY A 129 -36.45 -14.02 -12.00
N MET A 130 -36.07 -15.27 -11.69
CA MET A 130 -36.93 -16.44 -11.84
C MET A 130 -38.14 -16.40 -10.91
N HIS A 131 -37.94 -16.07 -9.64
CA HIS A 131 -39.04 -15.95 -8.67
C HIS A 131 -39.99 -14.80 -9.02
N LEU A 132 -39.47 -13.66 -9.44
CA LEU A 132 -40.25 -12.49 -9.80
C LEU A 132 -41.15 -12.75 -11.05
N LYS A 133 -40.71 -13.63 -11.96
CA LYS A 133 -41.53 -14.05 -13.10
C LYS A 133 -42.74 -14.88 -12.66
N VAL A 134 -42.59 -15.73 -11.64
CA VAL A 134 -43.67 -16.60 -11.13
C VAL A 134 -44.61 -15.82 -10.19
N THR A 135 -44.02 -14.99 -9.34
CA THR A 135 -44.73 -14.19 -8.34
C THR A 135 -44.45 -12.71 -8.61
N PRO A 136 -45.34 -11.99 -9.31
CA PRO A 136 -45.10 -10.61 -9.73
C PRO A 136 -45.11 -9.57 -8.59
N ASN A 137 -44.91 -10.02 -7.36
CA ASN A 137 -44.73 -9.18 -6.18
C ASN A 137 -43.26 -9.14 -5.79
N MET A 138 -42.65 -7.96 -5.81
CA MET A 138 -41.22 -7.77 -5.54
C MET A 138 -40.79 -8.24 -4.15
N ALA A 139 -41.64 -8.15 -3.14
CA ALA A 139 -41.33 -8.61 -1.78
C ALA A 139 -41.43 -10.15 -1.68
N GLU A 140 -42.52 -10.74 -2.15
CA GLU A 140 -42.74 -12.19 -2.09
C GLU A 140 -41.69 -12.96 -2.90
N ALA A 141 -41.24 -12.42 -4.03
CA ALA A 141 -40.18 -13.03 -4.84
C ALA A 141 -38.83 -13.10 -4.10
N LEU A 142 -38.61 -12.34 -3.00
CA LEU A 142 -37.41 -12.40 -2.17
C LEU A 142 -37.49 -13.48 -1.09
N GLU A 143 -38.69 -13.94 -0.68
CA GLU A 143 -38.84 -14.88 0.45
C GLU A 143 -38.01 -16.17 0.31
N PRO A 144 -37.98 -16.86 -0.87
CA PRO A 144 -37.17 -18.05 -1.03
C PRO A 144 -35.66 -17.77 -0.90
N LEU A 145 -35.24 -16.55 -1.19
CA LEU A 145 -33.83 -16.14 -1.14
C LEU A 145 -33.33 -15.83 0.30
N LEU A 146 -34.29 -15.59 1.23
CA LEU A 146 -33.92 -15.38 2.65
C LEU A 146 -33.42 -16.66 3.32
N ILE A 147 -33.89 -17.82 2.82
CA ILE A 147 -33.49 -19.15 3.33
C ILE A 147 -32.17 -19.60 2.68
N THR A 148 -31.84 -19.07 1.50
CA THR A 148 -30.63 -19.46 0.75
C THR A 148 -29.36 -18.91 1.40
N GLU A 149 -28.30 -19.71 1.38
CA GLU A 149 -26.98 -19.30 1.84
C GLU A 149 -26.30 -18.38 0.82
N LEU A 150 -26.44 -17.06 1.02
CA LEU A 150 -25.90 -16.02 0.15
C LEU A 150 -24.76 -15.22 0.81
N GLY A 151 -24.07 -15.82 1.77
CA GLY A 151 -22.91 -15.22 2.45
C GLY A 151 -23.24 -13.84 3.04
N LYS A 152 -22.33 -12.88 2.84
CA LYS A 152 -22.51 -11.51 3.37
C LYS A 152 -23.60 -10.70 2.65
N LEU A 153 -24.12 -11.20 1.52
CA LEU A 153 -25.24 -10.57 0.81
C LEU A 153 -26.58 -10.79 1.53
N LYS A 154 -26.70 -11.79 2.41
CA LYS A 154 -27.92 -12.12 3.15
C LYS A 154 -28.48 -10.91 3.91
N LYS A 155 -27.66 -10.18 4.64
CA LYS A 155 -28.10 -8.99 5.40
C LYS A 155 -28.69 -7.89 4.53
N PRO A 156 -28.03 -7.43 3.44
CA PRO A 156 -28.65 -6.51 2.48
C PRO A 156 -29.97 -7.00 1.90
N ILE A 157 -30.11 -8.30 1.59
CA ILE A 157 -31.36 -8.89 1.06
C ILE A 157 -32.47 -8.84 2.11
N THR A 158 -32.19 -9.19 3.36
CA THR A 158 -33.14 -9.09 4.46
C THR A 158 -33.63 -7.66 4.68
N ASN A 159 -32.72 -6.69 4.61
CA ASN A 159 -33.07 -5.27 4.72
C ASN A 159 -33.96 -4.82 3.54
N LEU A 160 -33.65 -5.27 2.32
CA LEU A 160 -34.46 -4.99 1.13
C LEU A 160 -35.87 -5.56 1.29
N TYR A 161 -35.99 -6.83 1.69
CA TYR A 161 -37.25 -7.47 1.95
C TYR A 161 -38.09 -6.70 2.98
N SER A 162 -37.50 -6.38 4.13
CA SER A 162 -38.21 -5.64 5.18
C SER A 162 -38.71 -4.27 4.71
N ARG A 163 -37.98 -3.56 3.87
CA ARG A 163 -38.42 -2.26 3.31
C ARG A 163 -39.60 -2.44 2.35
N LEU A 164 -39.55 -3.45 1.48
CA LEU A 164 -40.64 -3.71 0.51
C LEU A 164 -41.90 -4.17 1.21
N VAL A 165 -41.80 -5.04 2.22
CA VAL A 165 -42.98 -5.49 3.03
C VAL A 165 -43.57 -4.31 3.81
N ASN A 166 -42.76 -3.39 4.30
CA ASN A 166 -43.25 -2.18 4.99
C ASN A 166 -43.78 -1.09 4.03
N GLY A 167 -43.95 -1.37 2.74
CA GLY A 167 -44.52 -0.45 1.78
C GLY A 167 -43.61 0.69 1.35
N SER A 168 -42.28 0.59 1.54
CA SER A 168 -41.34 1.58 1.04
C SER A 168 -41.29 1.55 -0.49
N ASP A 169 -41.09 2.71 -1.10
CA ASP A 169 -40.91 2.83 -2.54
C ASP A 169 -39.86 1.82 -3.07
N PRO A 170 -40.23 0.99 -4.06
CA PRO A 170 -39.36 -0.02 -4.63
C PRO A 170 -38.06 0.57 -5.16
N GLN A 171 -38.06 1.69 -5.90
CA GLN A 171 -36.87 2.32 -6.45
C GLN A 171 -35.89 2.77 -5.35
N VAL A 172 -36.41 3.37 -4.28
CA VAL A 172 -35.60 3.80 -3.13
C VAL A 172 -35.03 2.58 -2.41
N SER A 173 -35.84 1.53 -2.21
CA SER A 173 -35.42 0.29 -1.52
C SER A 173 -34.30 -0.42 -2.26
N TRP A 174 -34.39 -0.56 -3.58
CA TRP A 174 -33.33 -1.14 -4.41
C TRP A 174 -32.07 -0.27 -4.48
N ARG A 175 -32.21 1.04 -4.50
CA ARG A 175 -31.07 1.96 -4.42
C ARG A 175 -30.33 1.85 -3.09
N LEU A 176 -31.05 1.70 -1.98
CA LEU A 176 -30.45 1.46 -0.67
C LEU A 176 -29.78 0.08 -0.60
N PHE A 177 -30.40 -0.96 -1.15
CA PHE A 177 -29.78 -2.27 -1.30
C PHE A 177 -28.47 -2.19 -2.07
N ALA A 178 -28.45 -1.52 -3.21
CA ALA A 178 -27.22 -1.30 -3.99
C ALA A 178 -26.16 -0.54 -3.18
N ALA A 179 -26.55 0.42 -2.33
CA ALA A 179 -25.63 1.11 -1.44
C ALA A 179 -25.06 0.19 -0.36
N GLU A 180 -25.86 -0.68 0.22
CA GLU A 180 -25.47 -1.65 1.25
C GLU A 180 -24.52 -2.73 0.72
N THR A 181 -24.65 -3.13 -0.56
CA THR A 181 -23.71 -4.08 -1.20
C THR A 181 -22.30 -3.51 -1.37
N ARG A 182 -22.15 -2.21 -1.40
CA ARG A 182 -20.89 -1.47 -1.63
C ARG A 182 -20.17 -1.79 -2.94
N SER A 183 -20.63 -2.77 -3.70
CA SER A 183 -20.06 -3.14 -5.00
C SER A 183 -20.59 -2.23 -6.11
N GLU A 184 -19.70 -1.69 -6.92
CA GLU A 184 -20.09 -0.92 -8.10
C GLU A 184 -20.69 -1.83 -9.20
N LEU A 185 -20.23 -3.10 -9.28
CA LEU A 185 -20.82 -4.06 -10.20
C LEU A 185 -22.27 -4.38 -9.80
N ALA A 186 -22.52 -4.67 -8.52
CA ALA A 186 -23.85 -4.95 -8.01
C ALA A 186 -24.79 -3.74 -8.22
N LYS A 187 -24.31 -2.52 -7.97
CA LYS A 187 -25.07 -1.29 -8.20
C LYS A 187 -25.52 -1.14 -9.65
N ARG A 188 -24.61 -1.40 -10.62
CA ARG A 188 -24.96 -1.31 -12.05
C ARG A 188 -25.94 -2.39 -12.46
N ALA A 189 -25.73 -3.63 -12.00
CA ALA A 189 -26.60 -4.73 -12.30
C ALA A 189 -28.01 -4.52 -11.72
N VAL A 190 -28.12 -4.06 -10.46
CA VAL A 190 -29.41 -3.70 -9.83
C VAL A 190 -30.13 -2.64 -10.65
N LYS A 191 -29.44 -1.57 -11.03
CA LYS A 191 -30.03 -0.51 -11.83
C LYS A 191 -30.57 -1.05 -13.16
N MET A 192 -29.76 -1.80 -13.91
CA MET A 192 -30.17 -2.40 -15.18
C MET A 192 -31.36 -3.35 -15.02
N PHE A 193 -31.36 -4.17 -13.94
CA PHE A 193 -32.44 -5.09 -13.66
C PHE A 193 -33.79 -4.36 -13.44
N ILE A 194 -33.77 -3.38 -12.53
CA ILE A 194 -34.97 -2.62 -12.20
C ILE A 194 -35.49 -1.83 -13.38
N ASP A 195 -34.59 -1.09 -14.06
CA ASP A 195 -34.94 -0.30 -15.25
C ASP A 195 -35.60 -1.20 -16.33
N THR A 196 -35.08 -2.42 -16.54
CA THR A 196 -35.65 -3.37 -17.54
C THR A 196 -36.98 -3.92 -17.13
N VAL A 197 -37.17 -4.31 -15.86
CA VAL A 197 -38.41 -4.87 -15.34
C VAL A 197 -39.52 -3.81 -15.33
N GLU A 198 -39.23 -2.58 -14.93
CA GLU A 198 -40.20 -1.45 -14.94
C GLU A 198 -40.65 -1.09 -16.37
N ASN A 199 -39.78 -1.29 -17.36
CA ASN A 199 -40.14 -1.11 -18.77
C ASN A 199 -40.79 -2.36 -19.41
N GLY A 200 -41.23 -3.35 -18.61
CA GLY A 200 -41.97 -4.52 -19.09
C GLY A 200 -41.08 -5.66 -19.61
N GLY A 201 -39.79 -5.65 -19.36
CA GLY A 201 -38.90 -6.75 -19.71
C GLY A 201 -39.13 -7.98 -18.84
N ASP A 202 -38.88 -9.18 -19.42
CA ASP A 202 -39.02 -10.46 -18.70
C ASP A 202 -37.96 -10.56 -17.58
N PRO A 203 -38.38 -10.64 -16.29
CA PRO A 203 -37.42 -10.64 -15.17
C PRO A 203 -36.49 -11.87 -15.17
N ALA A 204 -36.96 -13.03 -15.62
CA ALA A 204 -36.19 -14.27 -15.64
C ALA A 204 -35.07 -14.19 -16.70
N ILE A 205 -35.38 -13.71 -17.89
CA ILE A 205 -34.39 -13.52 -18.99
C ILE A 205 -33.39 -12.46 -18.59
N THR A 206 -33.87 -11.33 -18.05
CA THR A 206 -33.02 -10.23 -17.60
C THR A 206 -32.08 -10.69 -16.47
N GLY A 207 -32.59 -11.39 -15.45
CA GLY A 207 -31.80 -11.91 -14.35
C GLY A 207 -30.73 -12.92 -14.80
N ALA A 208 -31.08 -13.82 -15.73
CA ALA A 208 -30.12 -14.77 -16.28
C ALA A 208 -29.01 -14.07 -17.08
N SER A 209 -29.37 -13.17 -18.00
CA SER A 209 -28.41 -12.43 -18.82
C SER A 209 -27.46 -11.57 -17.96
N LEU A 210 -27.99 -10.84 -16.98
CA LEU A 210 -27.19 -10.06 -16.04
C LEU A 210 -26.27 -10.93 -15.19
N SER A 211 -26.74 -12.11 -14.73
CA SER A 211 -25.93 -13.07 -14.00
C SER A 211 -24.73 -13.54 -14.81
N ASP A 212 -24.95 -13.90 -16.09
CA ASP A 212 -23.89 -14.39 -16.96
C ASP A 212 -22.84 -13.31 -17.26
N HIS A 213 -23.31 -12.10 -17.58
CA HIS A 213 -22.43 -10.95 -17.78
C HIS A 213 -21.65 -10.56 -16.51
N TYR A 214 -22.31 -10.60 -15.36
CA TYR A 214 -21.68 -10.32 -14.07
C TYR A 214 -20.59 -11.35 -13.75
N ASN A 215 -20.86 -12.64 -13.98
CA ASN A 215 -19.88 -13.71 -13.79
C ASN A 215 -18.63 -13.51 -14.65
N GLU A 216 -18.80 -13.06 -15.89
CA GLU A 216 -17.67 -12.76 -16.78
C GLU A 216 -16.83 -11.59 -16.22
N LEU A 217 -17.46 -10.48 -15.84
CA LEU A 217 -16.76 -9.34 -15.23
C LEU A 217 -16.08 -9.71 -13.92
N ALA A 218 -16.74 -10.50 -13.07
CA ALA A 218 -16.16 -10.99 -11.81
C ALA A 218 -14.93 -11.88 -12.07
N ARG A 219 -14.97 -12.74 -13.10
CA ARG A 219 -13.84 -13.58 -13.50
C ARG A 219 -12.66 -12.74 -13.99
N LEU A 220 -12.89 -11.71 -14.81
CA LEU A 220 -11.86 -10.78 -15.25
C LEU A 220 -11.24 -10.02 -14.07
N ARG A 221 -12.07 -9.58 -13.12
CA ARG A 221 -11.61 -8.91 -11.89
C ARG A 221 -10.74 -9.83 -11.04
N ARG A 222 -11.12 -11.11 -10.85
CA ARG A 222 -10.30 -12.10 -10.12
C ARG A 222 -8.96 -12.33 -10.79
N ARG A 223 -8.92 -12.44 -12.12
CA ARG A 223 -7.66 -12.58 -12.86
C ARG A 223 -6.76 -11.36 -12.68
N LYS A 224 -7.32 -10.16 -12.76
CA LYS A 224 -6.59 -8.93 -12.47
C LYS A 224 -6.07 -8.88 -11.04
N PHE A 225 -6.88 -9.32 -10.08
CA PHE A 225 -6.46 -9.42 -8.67
C PHE A 225 -5.28 -10.37 -8.48
N GLN A 226 -5.28 -11.54 -9.11
CA GLN A 226 -4.17 -12.50 -9.05
C GLN A 226 -2.87 -11.90 -9.60
N ILE A 227 -2.92 -11.27 -10.78
CA ILE A 227 -1.77 -10.57 -11.37
C ILE A 227 -1.29 -9.44 -10.46
N GLY A 228 -2.22 -8.66 -9.92
CA GLY A 228 -1.93 -7.57 -8.99
C GLY A 228 -1.27 -8.06 -7.70
N LYS A 229 -1.68 -9.22 -7.16
CA LYS A 229 -1.07 -9.84 -5.99
C LYS A 229 0.36 -10.31 -6.23
N THR A 230 0.64 -10.88 -7.38
CA THR A 230 2.01 -11.23 -7.77
C THR A 230 2.87 -9.97 -7.85
N PHE A 231 2.36 -8.89 -8.46
CA PHE A 231 3.04 -7.60 -8.52
C PHE A 231 3.28 -7.02 -7.12
N GLU A 232 2.30 -7.07 -6.23
CA GLU A 232 2.42 -6.64 -4.82
C GLU A 232 3.57 -7.37 -4.11
N THR A 233 3.58 -8.71 -4.16
CA THR A 233 4.61 -9.52 -3.51
C THR A 233 6.00 -9.23 -4.07
N THR A 234 6.13 -9.17 -5.39
CA THR A 234 7.40 -8.84 -6.06
C THR A 234 7.88 -7.45 -5.67
N THR A 235 6.97 -6.46 -5.58
CA THR A 235 7.32 -5.09 -5.19
C THR A 235 7.82 -5.04 -3.75
N TYR A 236 7.21 -5.78 -2.81
CA TYR A 236 7.70 -5.87 -1.43
C TYR A 236 9.12 -6.44 -1.34
N LEU A 237 9.39 -7.53 -2.06
CA LEU A 237 10.72 -8.13 -2.10
C LEU A 237 11.77 -7.20 -2.71
N MET A 238 11.44 -6.57 -3.85
CA MET A 238 12.36 -5.63 -4.52
C MET A 238 12.60 -4.37 -3.69
N HIS A 239 11.58 -3.86 -3.00
CA HIS A 239 11.72 -2.70 -2.11
C HIS A 239 12.60 -3.04 -0.90
N GLY A 240 12.42 -4.21 -0.30
CA GLY A 240 13.27 -4.69 0.79
C GLY A 240 14.73 -4.84 0.36
N ALA A 241 14.98 -5.47 -0.78
CA ALA A 241 16.33 -5.60 -1.33
C ALA A 241 16.96 -4.24 -1.65
N ALA A 242 16.19 -3.31 -2.23
CA ALA A 242 16.66 -1.95 -2.50
C ALA A 242 17.02 -1.21 -1.20
N THR A 243 16.21 -1.36 -0.15
CA THR A 243 16.49 -0.76 1.16
C THR A 243 17.80 -1.27 1.74
N LEU A 244 17.99 -2.60 1.79
CA LEU A 244 19.22 -3.21 2.28
C LEU A 244 20.44 -2.71 1.51
N ILE A 245 20.40 -2.69 0.18
CA ILE A 245 21.53 -2.23 -0.63
C ILE A 245 21.84 -0.75 -0.37
N VAL A 246 20.83 0.11 -0.35
CA VAL A 246 21.03 1.56 -0.17
C VAL A 246 21.64 1.86 1.20
N VAL A 247 21.05 1.30 2.26
CA VAL A 247 21.49 1.56 3.64
C VAL A 247 22.88 0.96 3.88
N PHE A 248 23.12 -0.27 3.42
CA PHE A 248 24.41 -0.93 3.52
C PHE A 248 25.55 -0.10 2.89
N ILE A 249 25.36 0.40 1.67
CA ILE A 249 26.38 1.21 0.97
C ILE A 249 26.64 2.52 1.71
N VAL A 250 25.62 3.19 2.22
CA VAL A 250 25.80 4.44 2.96
C VAL A 250 26.53 4.20 4.28
N LEU A 251 26.16 3.17 5.03
CA LEU A 251 26.82 2.78 6.27
C LEU A 251 28.28 2.36 6.04
N LEU A 252 28.52 1.56 4.98
CA LEU A 252 29.86 1.14 4.60
C LEU A 252 30.74 2.37 4.32
N LYS A 253 30.25 3.33 3.51
CA LYS A 253 30.97 4.56 3.23
C LYS A 253 31.26 5.37 4.49
N GLN A 254 30.32 5.47 5.42
CA GLN A 254 30.54 6.17 6.70
C GLN A 254 31.63 5.52 7.52
N LYS A 255 31.66 4.20 7.63
CA LYS A 255 32.70 3.46 8.36
C LYS A 255 34.07 3.57 7.69
N PHE A 256 34.12 3.48 6.35
CA PHE A 256 35.35 3.69 5.60
C PHE A 256 35.89 5.12 5.74
N SER A 257 35.03 6.13 5.68
CA SER A 257 35.41 7.52 5.90
C SER A 257 36.04 7.74 7.28
N LEU A 258 35.50 7.10 8.31
CA LEU A 258 36.03 7.16 9.66
C LEU A 258 37.44 6.53 9.74
N VAL A 259 37.66 5.36 9.16
CA VAL A 259 38.94 4.66 9.13
C VAL A 259 39.99 5.48 8.36
N LEU A 260 39.63 5.98 7.17
CA LEU A 260 40.53 6.78 6.35
C LEU A 260 40.93 8.11 7.02
N SER A 261 39.98 8.80 7.67
CA SER A 261 40.30 10.03 8.40
C SER A 261 41.31 9.79 9.56
N THR A 262 41.17 8.63 10.22
CA THR A 262 42.10 8.23 11.29
C THR A 262 43.51 7.91 10.73
N VAL A 263 43.55 7.16 9.60
CA VAL A 263 44.84 6.85 8.93
C VAL A 263 45.53 8.12 8.37
N GLN A 264 44.75 9.05 7.80
CA GLN A 264 45.26 10.32 7.25
C GLN A 264 45.80 11.23 8.35
N ALA A 265 45.24 11.19 9.55
CA ALA A 265 45.79 11.93 10.70
C ALA A 265 47.18 11.41 11.14
N MET A 266 47.55 10.18 10.76
CA MET A 266 48.82 9.55 11.07
C MET A 266 49.92 9.71 9.98
N MET A 267 49.51 10.04 8.74
CA MET A 267 50.47 10.17 7.63
C MET A 267 50.84 11.62 7.36
N PRO A 268 52.15 11.92 7.06
CA PRO A 268 52.57 13.26 6.67
C PRO A 268 51.84 13.68 5.37
N ALA A 269 51.54 14.96 5.26
CA ALA A 269 50.58 15.62 4.35
C ALA A 269 50.82 15.49 2.81
N GLN A 270 51.66 14.57 2.34
CA GLN A 270 52.07 14.49 0.94
C GLN A 270 51.49 13.36 0.08
N ILE A 271 50.67 12.49 0.64
CA ILE A 271 50.03 11.45 -0.17
C ILE A 271 48.58 11.82 -0.40
N GLY A 272 48.34 12.55 -1.49
CA GLY A 272 46.98 12.90 -1.97
C GLY A 272 46.19 11.69 -2.51
N ILE A 273 45.88 10.73 -1.66
CA ILE A 273 45.06 9.58 -2.02
C ILE A 273 43.66 9.77 -1.42
N PHE A 274 42.72 10.06 -2.28
CA PHE A 274 41.30 10.11 -2.07
C PHE A 274 40.75 11.20 -1.11
N ILE A 275 40.20 12.25 -1.71
CA ILE A 275 39.46 13.32 -1.02
C ILE A 275 38.11 12.74 -0.51
N PHE A 276 38.15 12.04 0.62
CA PHE A 276 36.94 11.79 1.40
C PHE A 276 36.69 12.99 2.32
N THR A 277 35.72 13.82 2.02
CA THR A 277 35.35 14.95 2.86
C THR A 277 34.60 14.47 4.11
N PRO A 278 35.10 14.71 5.33
CA PRO A 278 34.52 14.17 6.57
C PRO A 278 33.10 14.66 6.91
N GLY A 279 32.66 15.77 6.36
CA GLY A 279 31.39 16.43 6.73
C GLY A 279 30.11 15.86 6.09
N ILE A 280 30.18 14.74 5.37
CA ILE A 280 29.09 14.26 4.50
C ILE A 280 28.15 13.22 5.19
N THR A 281 28.53 12.74 6.38
CA THR A 281 27.89 11.56 6.98
C THR A 281 26.42 11.75 7.39
N GLU A 282 26.10 12.82 8.09
CA GLU A 282 24.73 13.07 8.54
C GLU A 282 23.78 13.42 7.38
N ALA A 283 24.24 14.29 6.48
CA ALA A 283 23.47 14.68 5.31
C ALA A 283 23.14 13.46 4.41
N SER A 284 24.09 12.54 4.20
CA SER A 284 23.86 11.33 3.39
C SER A 284 22.83 10.40 4.02
N THR A 285 22.78 10.30 5.35
CA THR A 285 21.79 9.49 6.09
C THR A 285 20.37 9.99 5.85
N TRP A 286 20.16 11.31 5.99
CA TRP A 286 18.84 11.91 5.82
C TRP A 286 18.36 11.87 4.38
N VAL A 287 19.24 12.15 3.44
CA VAL A 287 18.91 12.09 2.00
C VAL A 287 18.52 10.68 1.59
N SER A 288 19.26 9.67 2.07
CA SER A 288 18.93 8.27 1.77
C SER A 288 17.64 7.83 2.43
N SER A 289 17.39 8.26 3.66
CA SER A 289 16.12 7.97 4.36
C SER A 289 14.92 8.62 3.67
N LEU A 290 15.07 9.88 3.21
CA LEU A 290 14.04 10.57 2.44
C LEU A 290 13.79 9.89 1.09
N PHE A 291 14.86 9.48 0.40
CA PHE A 291 14.76 8.72 -0.83
C PHE A 291 13.96 7.43 -0.65
N LEU A 292 14.27 6.63 0.39
CA LEU A 292 13.56 5.39 0.70
C LEU A 292 12.09 5.63 1.05
N PHE A 293 11.79 6.71 1.77
CA PHE A 293 10.41 7.11 2.07
C PHE A 293 9.63 7.45 0.79
N ILE A 294 10.19 8.28 -0.10
CA ILE A 294 9.55 8.64 -1.37
C ILE A 294 9.37 7.40 -2.24
N LEU A 295 10.36 6.52 -2.29
CA LEU A 295 10.29 5.24 -3.02
C LEU A 295 9.16 4.36 -2.49
N ALA A 296 8.98 4.28 -1.16
CA ALA A 296 7.86 3.56 -0.54
C ALA A 296 6.50 4.14 -0.96
N VAL A 297 6.36 5.46 -1.00
CA VAL A 297 5.14 6.15 -1.44
C VAL A 297 4.83 5.83 -2.90
N ILE A 298 5.81 5.92 -3.80
CA ILE A 298 5.63 5.61 -5.23
C ILE A 298 5.23 4.14 -5.40
N ASN A 299 5.92 3.21 -4.74
CA ASN A 299 5.63 1.78 -4.80
C ASN A 299 4.23 1.45 -4.27
N ALA A 300 3.80 2.07 -3.16
CA ALA A 300 2.44 1.92 -2.63
C ALA A 300 1.38 2.38 -3.63
N PHE A 301 1.64 3.46 -4.34
CA PHE A 301 0.76 3.98 -5.39
C PHE A 301 0.66 3.02 -6.58
N CYS A 302 1.80 2.43 -7.00
CA CYS A 302 1.86 1.44 -8.07
C CYS A 302 1.08 0.16 -7.70
N ILE A 303 1.29 -0.37 -6.49
CA ILE A 303 0.57 -1.57 -6.00
C ILE A 303 -0.93 -1.30 -5.99
N ARG A 304 -1.38 -0.18 -5.40
CA ARG A 304 -2.79 0.17 -5.36
C ARG A 304 -3.42 0.26 -6.76
N ARG A 305 -2.66 0.67 -7.76
CA ARG A 305 -3.15 0.78 -9.14
C ARG A 305 -3.23 -0.58 -9.82
N ALA A 306 -2.30 -1.48 -9.51
CA ALA A 306 -2.24 -2.83 -10.07
C ALA A 306 -3.32 -3.76 -9.46
N VAL A 307 -3.60 -3.63 -8.16
CA VAL A 307 -4.58 -4.46 -7.44
C VAL A 307 -5.95 -3.77 -7.43
N PRO A 308 -7.03 -4.43 -7.90
CA PRO A 308 -8.39 -3.91 -7.74
C PRO A 308 -8.73 -3.79 -6.25
N SER A 309 -8.85 -2.58 -5.74
CA SER A 309 -9.05 -2.34 -4.31
C SER A 309 -9.67 -0.97 -4.04
N SER A 310 -10.17 -0.78 -2.82
CA SER A 310 -10.66 0.52 -2.35
C SER A 310 -9.53 1.56 -2.28
N LYS A 311 -9.92 2.85 -2.31
CA LYS A 311 -8.95 3.95 -2.23
C LYS A 311 -8.14 3.93 -0.94
N ARG A 312 -8.74 3.46 0.14
CA ARG A 312 -8.15 3.44 1.50
C ARG A 312 -7.15 2.31 1.72
N LEU A 313 -7.13 1.29 0.85
CA LEU A 313 -6.13 0.23 0.94
C LEU A 313 -4.70 0.72 0.68
N LEU A 314 -4.55 1.95 0.12
CA LEU A 314 -3.26 2.63 0.02
C LEU A 314 -2.54 2.73 1.37
N TYR A 315 -3.28 2.98 2.47
CA TYR A 315 -2.71 3.04 3.81
C TYR A 315 -2.04 1.72 4.21
N TYR A 316 -2.68 0.60 3.87
CA TYR A 316 -2.11 -0.73 4.14
C TYR A 316 -0.80 -0.94 3.37
N TYR A 317 -0.79 -0.70 2.06
CA TYR A 317 0.40 -0.91 1.23
C TYR A 317 1.56 -0.01 1.65
N LEU A 318 1.28 1.27 1.90
CA LEU A 318 2.29 2.21 2.38
C LEU A 318 2.83 1.79 3.75
N GLY A 319 1.94 1.41 4.66
CA GLY A 319 2.35 0.96 5.99
C GLY A 319 3.27 -0.27 5.96
N VAL A 320 2.97 -1.28 5.13
CA VAL A 320 3.82 -2.47 4.97
C VAL A 320 5.19 -2.09 4.40
N LEU A 321 5.26 -1.26 3.37
CA LEU A 321 6.52 -0.82 2.77
C LEU A 321 7.39 -0.03 3.76
N LEU A 322 6.79 0.84 4.58
CA LEU A 322 7.51 1.59 5.61
C LEU A 322 8.06 0.67 6.72
N ILE A 323 7.33 -0.38 7.10
CA ILE A 323 7.85 -1.37 8.05
C ILE A 323 9.00 -2.16 7.44
N ILE A 324 8.89 -2.59 6.18
CA ILE A 324 9.99 -3.26 5.47
C ILE A 324 11.23 -2.36 5.45
N THR A 325 11.07 -1.06 5.15
CA THR A 325 12.16 -0.10 5.18
C THR A 325 12.77 0.03 6.57
N SER A 326 11.94 0.13 7.61
CA SER A 326 12.43 0.24 8.99
C SER A 326 13.23 -0.99 9.43
N ILE A 327 12.71 -2.19 9.14
CA ILE A 327 13.40 -3.45 9.45
C ILE A 327 14.72 -3.55 8.68
N GLY A 328 14.73 -3.17 7.40
CA GLY A 328 15.93 -3.15 6.57
C GLY A 328 17.02 -2.24 7.15
N ILE A 329 16.66 -1.01 7.56
CA ILE A 329 17.59 -0.07 8.18
C ILE A 329 18.19 -0.64 9.46
N LEU A 330 17.38 -1.19 10.34
CA LEU A 330 17.83 -1.77 11.63
C LEU A 330 18.71 -3.01 11.41
N ALA A 331 18.36 -3.85 10.43
CA ALA A 331 19.14 -5.03 10.08
C ALA A 331 20.54 -4.67 9.58
N ASP A 332 20.64 -3.68 8.68
CA ASP A 332 21.93 -3.21 8.17
C ASP A 332 22.79 -2.55 9.24
N GLU A 333 22.18 -1.75 10.12
CA GLU A 333 22.89 -1.11 11.23
C GLU A 333 23.46 -2.16 12.21
N PHE A 334 22.66 -3.18 12.51
CA PHE A 334 23.11 -4.31 13.34
C PHE A 334 24.24 -5.08 12.65
N LEU A 335 24.09 -5.42 11.37
CA LEU A 335 25.07 -6.15 10.58
C LEU A 335 26.41 -5.40 10.52
N MET A 336 26.38 -4.10 10.24
CA MET A 336 27.56 -3.27 10.14
C MET A 336 28.30 -3.09 11.48
N ASN A 337 27.54 -2.95 12.56
CA ASN A 337 28.14 -2.86 13.89
C ASN A 337 28.76 -4.20 14.33
N TYR A 338 28.18 -5.34 13.91
CA TYR A 338 28.74 -6.66 14.18
C TYR A 338 30.00 -6.92 13.36
N MET A 339 29.99 -6.62 12.04
CA MET A 339 31.11 -6.92 11.14
C MET A 339 32.30 -6.00 11.32
N LEU A 340 32.08 -4.71 11.44
CA LEU A 340 33.13 -3.69 11.44
C LEU A 340 33.37 -3.06 12.81
N GLY A 341 32.49 -3.24 13.77
CA GLY A 341 32.60 -2.64 15.10
C GLY A 341 33.82 -3.14 15.89
N SER A 342 34.18 -4.41 15.75
CA SER A 342 35.38 -5.00 16.35
C SER A 342 36.66 -4.50 15.69
N ALA A 343 36.71 -4.48 14.35
CA ALA A 343 37.85 -4.04 13.59
C ALA A 343 38.16 -2.54 13.80
N VAL A 344 37.12 -1.72 13.85
CA VAL A 344 37.26 -0.28 14.14
C VAL A 344 37.78 -0.05 15.59
N LYS A 345 37.25 -0.79 16.56
CA LYS A 345 37.72 -0.70 17.96
C LYS A 345 39.16 -1.12 18.11
N GLU A 346 39.63 -2.18 17.43
CA GLU A 346 41.03 -2.61 17.45
C GLU A 346 41.94 -1.58 16.80
N LEU A 347 41.58 -0.98 15.67
CA LEU A 347 42.30 0.12 15.03
C LEU A 347 42.48 1.31 15.98
N PHE A 348 41.42 1.75 16.65
CA PHE A 348 41.50 2.84 17.63
C PHE A 348 42.40 2.50 18.82
N LYS A 349 42.45 1.23 19.25
CA LYS A 349 43.30 0.77 20.32
C LYS A 349 44.81 0.81 19.91
N ILE A 350 45.12 0.41 18.68
CA ILE A 350 46.47 0.47 18.10
C ILE A 350 46.92 1.94 17.94
N VAL A 351 46.02 2.80 17.46
CA VAL A 351 46.26 4.24 17.29
C VAL A 351 46.57 4.94 18.62
N GLY A 352 45.79 4.62 19.65
CA GLY A 352 45.98 5.19 21.00
C GLY A 352 47.23 4.70 21.73
N THR A 353 47.92 3.65 21.23
CA THR A 353 49.17 3.12 21.80
C THR A 353 50.44 3.56 21.06
N LEU A 354 50.29 4.31 19.96
CA LEU A 354 51.46 4.87 19.27
C LEU A 354 52.01 6.07 20.05
N PRO A 355 53.33 6.13 20.34
CA PRO A 355 53.95 7.29 21.00
C PRO A 355 53.85 8.50 20.06
N THR A 356 53.37 9.61 20.62
CA THR A 356 53.29 10.94 19.97
C THR A 356 54.66 11.49 19.62
#